data_b27b32e3d42b6caa44a2dc719222bc73
#
_entry.id   b27b32e3d42b6caa44a2dc719222bc73
#
_cell.length_a   1.000
_cell.length_b   1.000
_cell.length_c   1.000
_cell.angle_alpha   90.00
_cell.angle_beta   90.00
_cell.angle_gamma   90.00
#
_symmetry.space_group_name_H-M   'P 1'
#
loop_
_entity.id
_entity.type
_entity.pdbx_description
1 polymer ?
#
loop_
_entity_poly.entity_id
_entity_poly.type
_entity_poly.pdbx_seq_one_letter_code
_entity_poly.pdbx_strand_id
1 'polypeptide(L)'
;MYFPKLKAATQQRAGVEQFGGLDRRPGSGAGSLEQMENLWSSGYPALETRPLRRTVTQLTKPNGMTEKDGLFWVDGTALYVNGAKTGLVLTDSRKQLVSMGAYLLIFPDKKYINTQDLTDFGSMENVRTTTGEVTFTLCDGTGESLGSYAAGTEAPQEPRTGDLWLDTERSESVMRRYDGSTWTALTEVYTKIAAVGVGLGFRAGDGVTVAGCGAAELNGLHILQAAEDDWVLVPALCRTLDSQTAAVTVMRLMPEMDFVVEQGNRLWGCKYGIVDGQAVNEIYACALGDFRNWNSFAGLSTDSYAAARGSDGPFTGAAACMGGVMFFKENCMERIYPAAGGGHQIVTVPCSGVRKGAERTVAVADGVVYYLGNDGVYAFDGSMPVCVSRALGDKRYTGGVAGGESGRYWLSAVDAAGETELLVYDTQKRLWHRQDDTAAVAFARWNGEMTVLCSDGRLLDTSGTLGTAETGFSWSAESGDLGLYTPEHKYLSRLELRLKAAAGSTVKAYVCYDGDNVWEQVGGVSGEAGQTRGAVLQVRPRRCGHLRLKLAGDGPCRVYSAAAVYEKGSDGP
;
A
#
# COMPACT_ATOMS: atom_id res chain seq x y z
N MET A 1 31.82 38.63 66.53
CA MET A 1 30.61 38.05 66.01
C MET A 1 31.01 36.91 65.06
N TYR A 2 30.75 35.64 65.40
CA TYR A 2 31.08 34.49 64.60
C TYR A 2 29.85 34.29 63.61
N PHE A 3 30.04 34.61 62.38
CA PHE A 3 29.03 34.24 61.39
C PHE A 3 29.12 32.73 61.11
N PRO A 4 28.07 31.93 61.24
CA PRO A 4 28.12 30.52 60.90
C PRO A 4 28.48 30.40 59.42
N LYS A 5 29.51 29.58 59.12
CA LYS A 5 29.80 29.22 57.74
C LYS A 5 28.57 28.44 57.17
N LEU A 6 27.84 29.08 56.30
CA LEU A 6 26.82 28.39 55.54
C LEU A 6 27.51 27.25 54.76
N LYS A 7 27.04 26.02 54.92
CA LYS A 7 27.47 24.91 54.08
C LYS A 7 27.12 25.26 52.65
N ALA A 8 28.09 25.17 51.76
CA ALA A 8 27.78 25.30 50.32
C ALA A 8 26.74 24.26 49.93
N ALA A 9 25.70 24.66 49.25
CA ALA A 9 24.71 23.75 48.74
C ALA A 9 25.36 22.71 47.81
N THR A 10 25.05 21.44 48.02
CA THR A 10 25.63 20.36 47.19
C THR A 10 24.94 20.36 45.83
N GLN A 11 25.67 20.70 44.78
CA GLN A 11 25.20 20.61 43.41
C GLN A 11 25.00 19.15 43.00
N GLN A 12 23.88 18.87 42.36
CA GLN A 12 23.57 17.58 41.77
C GLN A 12 23.47 17.75 40.23
N ARG A 13 23.66 16.64 39.51
CA ARG A 13 23.63 16.61 38.05
C ARG A 13 22.71 15.48 37.57
N ALA A 14 21.75 15.81 36.69
CA ALA A 14 20.93 14.84 35.96
C ALA A 14 21.24 15.01 34.48
N GLY A 15 21.75 13.96 33.85
CA GLY A 15 22.15 13.98 32.44
C GLY A 15 21.37 12.99 31.59
N VAL A 16 21.18 13.34 30.31
CA VAL A 16 20.62 12.52 29.26
C VAL A 16 21.67 12.39 28.16
N GLU A 17 22.07 11.18 27.86
CA GLU A 17 22.98 10.81 26.76
C GLU A 17 22.31 9.90 25.71
N GLN A 18 21.11 9.43 26.02
CA GLN A 18 20.30 8.59 25.13
C GLN A 18 18.92 9.21 24.96
N PHE A 19 18.62 9.67 23.74
CA PHE A 19 17.34 10.29 23.39
C PHE A 19 16.39 9.25 22.81
N GLY A 20 15.29 8.99 23.52
CA GLY A 20 14.34 7.88 23.26
C GLY A 20 13.27 8.16 22.22
N GLY A 21 13.35 9.26 21.46
CA GLY A 21 12.34 9.65 20.47
C GLY A 21 11.06 10.19 21.10
N LEU A 22 9.97 10.18 20.31
CA LEU A 22 8.65 10.68 20.73
C LEU A 22 7.97 9.68 21.67
N ASP A 23 7.66 10.13 22.88
CA ASP A 23 6.89 9.39 23.88
C ASP A 23 5.99 10.33 24.67
N ARG A 24 4.70 10.34 24.31
CA ARG A 24 3.65 11.21 24.89
C ARG A 24 3.00 10.61 26.13
N ARG A 25 3.49 9.49 26.63
CA ARG A 25 2.93 8.87 27.84
C ARG A 25 3.37 9.65 29.08
N PRO A 26 2.44 9.87 30.04
CA PRO A 26 2.80 10.48 31.31
C PRO A 26 3.92 9.70 32.00
N GLY A 27 4.95 10.41 32.51
CA GLY A 27 6.07 9.79 33.20
C GLY A 27 7.07 9.05 32.31
N SER A 28 7.10 9.35 31.01
CA SER A 28 8.14 8.86 30.11
C SER A 28 9.54 9.26 30.64
N GLY A 29 10.56 8.42 30.37
CA GLY A 29 11.91 8.61 30.90
C GLY A 29 12.57 9.93 30.45
N ALA A 30 13.59 10.38 31.21
CA ALA A 30 14.24 11.67 30.97
C ALA A 30 14.83 11.89 29.58
N GLY A 31 15.07 10.84 28.80
CA GLY A 31 15.52 10.92 27.41
C GLY A 31 14.41 10.91 26.36
N SER A 32 13.15 10.67 26.76
CA SER A 32 12.00 10.68 25.88
C SER A 32 11.49 12.11 25.66
N LEU A 33 10.87 12.35 24.52
CA LEU A 33 10.35 13.65 24.14
C LEU A 33 8.82 13.59 24.02
N GLU A 34 8.12 14.47 24.72
CA GLU A 34 6.67 14.60 24.65
C GLU A 34 6.22 15.25 23.34
N GLN A 35 7.03 16.21 22.87
CA GLN A 35 6.85 16.85 21.57
C GLN A 35 8.18 16.94 20.84
N MET A 36 8.11 16.79 19.52
CA MET A 36 9.28 16.95 18.67
C MET A 36 8.87 17.35 17.25
N GLU A 37 9.77 18.04 16.58
CA GLU A 37 9.59 18.47 15.20
C GLU A 37 10.92 18.43 14.45
N ASN A 38 10.87 17.94 13.21
CA ASN A 38 12.02 17.87 12.30
C ASN A 38 13.25 17.13 12.87
N LEU A 39 13.01 16.07 13.66
CA LEU A 39 14.04 15.23 14.25
C LEU A 39 14.08 13.83 13.62
N TRP A 40 15.20 13.16 13.79
CA TRP A 40 15.55 11.94 13.09
C TRP A 40 16.27 10.92 13.96
N SER A 41 16.09 9.62 13.70
CA SER A 41 16.70 8.55 14.49
C SER A 41 18.10 8.12 14.03
N SER A 42 18.61 8.62 12.90
CA SER A 42 19.90 8.16 12.36
C SER A 42 21.07 8.39 13.31
N GLY A 43 21.04 9.48 14.06
CA GLY A 43 22.07 9.80 15.03
C GLY A 43 21.95 9.09 16.37
N TYR A 44 20.93 8.25 16.59
CA TYR A 44 20.72 7.57 17.87
C TYR A 44 22.03 6.94 18.41
N PRO A 45 22.35 7.08 19.71
CA PRO A 45 21.53 7.63 20.80
C PRO A 45 21.48 9.16 20.90
N ALA A 46 22.23 9.91 20.05
CA ALA A 46 22.13 11.36 20.00
C ALA A 46 20.81 11.82 19.38
N LEU A 47 20.35 13.00 19.77
CA LEU A 47 19.25 13.69 19.11
C LEU A 47 19.79 14.35 17.82
N GLU A 48 19.17 14.10 16.69
CA GLU A 48 19.58 14.62 15.39
C GLU A 48 18.40 15.19 14.61
N THR A 49 18.65 16.28 13.92
CA THR A 49 17.68 16.84 12.98
C THR A 49 17.62 16.02 11.70
N ARG A 50 16.46 16.01 11.02
CA ARG A 50 16.31 15.39 9.71
C ARG A 50 17.26 16.03 8.68
N PRO A 51 17.57 15.35 7.58
CA PRO A 51 18.25 15.97 6.45
C PRO A 51 17.37 17.03 5.77
N LEU A 52 17.98 17.92 4.99
CA LEU A 52 17.27 18.85 4.11
C LEU A 52 16.48 18.07 3.06
N ARG A 53 15.22 18.39 2.91
CA ARG A 53 14.38 17.86 1.84
C ARG A 53 14.57 18.66 0.56
N ARG A 54 14.25 18.04 -0.55
CA ARG A 54 14.32 18.71 -1.86
C ARG A 54 13.01 18.52 -2.62
N THR A 55 12.57 19.56 -3.31
CA THR A 55 11.43 19.47 -4.20
C THR A 55 11.91 19.03 -5.58
N VAL A 56 11.47 17.87 -6.02
CA VAL A 56 11.79 17.28 -7.32
C VAL A 56 10.96 17.94 -8.42
N THR A 57 9.65 18.05 -8.21
CA THR A 57 8.69 18.68 -9.10
C THR A 57 7.43 19.10 -8.35
N GLN A 58 6.58 19.88 -9.02
CA GLN A 58 5.28 20.34 -8.51
C GLN A 58 4.18 19.80 -9.43
N LEU A 59 3.25 19.03 -8.86
CA LEU A 59 2.06 18.53 -9.52
C LEU A 59 0.89 19.47 -9.29
N THR A 60 -0.06 19.46 -10.22
CA THR A 60 -1.30 20.24 -10.09
C THR A 60 -2.38 19.45 -9.34
N LYS A 61 -2.49 18.15 -9.63
CA LYS A 61 -3.47 17.23 -9.06
C LYS A 61 -2.82 15.88 -8.73
N PRO A 62 -2.20 15.74 -7.56
CA PRO A 62 -1.48 14.54 -7.17
C PRO A 62 -2.44 13.38 -6.90
N ASN A 63 -2.53 12.41 -7.80
CA ASN A 63 -3.47 11.30 -7.74
C ASN A 63 -2.86 9.96 -7.35
N GLY A 64 -1.54 9.82 -7.33
CA GLY A 64 -0.85 8.59 -6.94
C GLY A 64 0.61 8.59 -7.35
N MET A 65 1.39 7.72 -6.72
CA MET A 65 2.81 7.54 -7.00
C MET A 65 3.24 6.13 -6.62
N THR A 66 4.16 5.56 -7.37
CA THR A 66 4.84 4.30 -7.05
C THR A 66 6.20 4.24 -7.74
N GLU A 67 7.04 3.33 -7.28
CA GLU A 67 8.30 2.98 -7.95
C GLU A 67 8.16 1.61 -8.63
N LYS A 68 8.58 1.53 -9.87
CA LYS A 68 8.70 0.29 -10.65
C LYS A 68 9.59 0.57 -11.87
N ASP A 69 10.84 0.14 -11.86
CA ASP A 69 11.84 0.43 -12.92
C ASP A 69 12.00 1.97 -13.19
N GLY A 70 11.53 2.79 -12.26
CA GLY A 70 11.51 4.25 -12.30
C GLY A 70 10.41 4.78 -11.41
N LEU A 71 10.42 6.09 -11.16
CA LEU A 71 9.38 6.75 -10.36
C LEU A 71 8.20 7.13 -11.25
N PHE A 72 7.04 6.51 -11.00
CA PHE A 72 5.78 6.82 -11.64
C PHE A 72 4.93 7.69 -10.74
N TRP A 73 4.29 8.72 -11.32
CA TRP A 73 3.29 9.54 -10.65
C TRP A 73 2.14 9.91 -11.58
N VAL A 74 0.99 10.18 -10.99
CA VAL A 74 -0.22 10.61 -11.71
C VAL A 74 -0.53 12.05 -11.34
N ASP A 75 -0.58 12.93 -12.34
CA ASP A 75 -1.01 14.32 -12.24
C ASP A 75 -2.31 14.52 -13.04
N GLY A 76 -3.43 14.65 -12.34
CA GLY A 76 -4.76 14.68 -12.94
C GLY A 76 -5.04 13.40 -13.73
N THR A 77 -5.11 13.53 -15.06
CA THR A 77 -5.38 12.43 -16.00
C THR A 77 -4.12 11.87 -16.67
N ALA A 78 -2.95 12.39 -16.35
CA ALA A 78 -1.70 12.03 -17.02
C ALA A 78 -0.81 11.17 -16.10
N LEU A 79 -0.25 10.11 -16.68
CA LEU A 79 0.79 9.29 -16.06
C LEU A 79 2.16 9.76 -16.52
N TYR A 80 3.06 9.94 -15.59
CA TYR A 80 4.46 10.31 -15.82
C TYR A 80 5.40 9.21 -15.30
N VAL A 81 6.54 9.05 -15.95
CA VAL A 81 7.65 8.23 -15.47
C VAL A 81 8.95 9.04 -15.55
N ASN A 82 9.65 9.17 -14.43
CA ASN A 82 10.93 9.93 -14.33
C ASN A 82 10.85 11.34 -14.95
N GLY A 83 9.69 12.00 -14.90
CA GLY A 83 9.46 13.32 -15.47
C GLY A 83 8.88 13.35 -16.88
N ALA A 84 8.92 12.24 -17.62
CA ALA A 84 8.36 12.14 -18.95
C ALA A 84 6.90 11.70 -18.92
N LYS A 85 6.03 12.40 -19.66
CA LYS A 85 4.62 12.04 -19.81
C LYS A 85 4.47 10.83 -20.71
N THR A 86 3.67 9.84 -20.30
CA THR A 86 3.31 8.67 -21.13
C THR A 86 2.10 8.96 -22.03
N GLY A 87 1.83 8.05 -22.98
CA GLY A 87 0.62 8.12 -23.82
C GLY A 87 -0.67 7.67 -23.12
N LEU A 88 -0.58 7.05 -21.93
CA LEU A 88 -1.73 6.53 -21.21
C LEU A 88 -2.56 7.65 -20.57
N VAL A 89 -3.87 7.68 -20.86
CA VAL A 89 -4.81 8.64 -20.28
C VAL A 89 -5.64 7.93 -19.20
N LEU A 90 -5.78 8.57 -18.03
CA LEU A 90 -6.48 8.05 -16.85
C LEU A 90 -7.68 8.94 -16.52
N THR A 91 -8.54 8.49 -15.59
CA THR A 91 -9.55 9.35 -14.96
C THR A 91 -8.89 10.27 -13.93
N ASP A 92 -9.49 11.45 -13.69
CA ASP A 92 -9.00 12.37 -12.64
C ASP A 92 -9.54 11.92 -11.28
N SER A 93 -8.89 10.92 -10.72
CA SER A 93 -9.20 10.37 -9.41
C SER A 93 -7.95 9.75 -8.79
N ARG A 94 -7.98 9.53 -7.49
CA ARG A 94 -6.91 8.82 -6.78
C ARG A 94 -6.67 7.43 -7.37
N LYS A 95 -5.41 7.03 -7.49
CA LYS A 95 -4.99 5.76 -8.06
C LYS A 95 -4.34 4.85 -7.03
N GLN A 96 -4.64 3.56 -7.14
CA GLN A 96 -3.83 2.48 -6.62
C GLN A 96 -3.00 1.93 -7.79
N LEU A 97 -1.69 1.91 -7.62
CA LEU A 97 -0.72 1.46 -8.61
C LEU A 97 -0.12 0.15 -8.11
N VAL A 98 -0.25 -0.93 -8.89
CA VAL A 98 0.19 -2.28 -8.51
C VAL A 98 1.11 -2.82 -9.57
N SER A 99 2.30 -3.28 -9.19
CA SER A 99 3.27 -3.88 -10.10
C SER A 99 3.03 -5.38 -10.25
N MET A 100 3.04 -5.91 -11.48
CA MET A 100 3.00 -7.34 -11.77
C MET A 100 3.88 -7.65 -12.99
N GLY A 101 4.94 -8.41 -12.79
CA GLY A 101 5.93 -8.67 -13.84
C GLY A 101 6.51 -7.37 -14.41
N ALA A 102 6.45 -7.20 -15.74
CA ALA A 102 6.86 -5.97 -16.42
C ALA A 102 5.78 -4.88 -16.46
N TYR A 103 4.62 -5.11 -15.88
CA TYR A 103 3.48 -4.21 -15.99
C TYR A 103 3.22 -3.43 -14.71
N LEU A 104 2.80 -2.18 -14.88
CA LEU A 104 2.18 -1.34 -13.86
C LEU A 104 0.67 -1.30 -14.13
N LEU A 105 -0.11 -1.77 -13.16
CA LEU A 105 -1.56 -1.88 -13.20
C LEU A 105 -2.19 -0.73 -12.41
N ILE A 106 -3.24 -0.11 -12.97
CA ILE A 106 -3.76 1.16 -12.49
C ILE A 106 -5.25 1.03 -12.16
N PHE A 107 -5.59 1.17 -10.88
CA PHE A 107 -6.96 1.12 -10.37
C PHE A 107 -7.43 2.49 -9.86
N PRO A 108 -8.73 2.80 -9.98
CA PRO A 108 -9.82 1.95 -10.45
C PRO A 108 -10.00 1.90 -11.97
N ASP A 109 -9.11 2.53 -12.76
CA ASP A 109 -9.25 2.66 -14.22
C ASP A 109 -9.16 1.32 -14.97
N LYS A 110 -8.70 0.25 -14.31
CA LYS A 110 -8.46 -1.08 -14.89
C LYS A 110 -7.60 -0.99 -16.16
N LYS A 111 -6.52 -0.20 -16.07
CA LYS A 111 -5.57 0.02 -17.15
C LYS A 111 -4.19 -0.50 -16.78
N TYR A 112 -3.38 -0.77 -17.80
CA TYR A 112 -2.01 -1.23 -17.63
C TYR A 112 -1.06 -0.46 -18.53
N ILE A 113 0.21 -0.44 -18.15
CA ILE A 113 1.34 0.00 -18.97
C ILE A 113 2.53 -0.93 -18.71
N ASN A 114 3.24 -1.30 -19.80
CA ASN A 114 4.47 -2.05 -19.71
C ASN A 114 5.62 -1.09 -19.35
N THR A 115 6.32 -1.34 -18.24
CA THR A 115 7.42 -0.46 -17.78
C THR A 115 8.71 -0.61 -18.60
N GLN A 116 8.84 -1.69 -19.38
CA GLN A 116 9.95 -1.92 -20.30
C GLN A 116 9.67 -1.39 -21.71
N ASP A 117 8.40 -1.24 -22.09
CA ASP A 117 7.94 -0.64 -23.34
C ASP A 117 6.73 0.25 -23.08
N LEU A 118 6.96 1.53 -22.93
CA LEU A 118 5.92 2.52 -22.61
C LEU A 118 4.89 2.73 -23.72
N THR A 119 5.06 2.09 -24.89
CA THR A 119 4.07 2.08 -25.98
C THR A 119 3.05 0.95 -25.86
N ASP A 120 3.36 -0.10 -25.07
CA ASP A 120 2.45 -1.19 -24.71
C ASP A 120 1.62 -0.81 -23.48
N PHE A 121 0.46 -0.22 -23.71
CA PHE A 121 -0.51 0.12 -22.68
C PHE A 121 -1.95 -0.08 -23.17
N GLY A 122 -2.90 -0.26 -22.26
CA GLY A 122 -4.28 -0.48 -22.62
C GLY A 122 -5.23 -0.70 -21.44
N SER A 123 -6.40 -1.26 -21.76
CA SER A 123 -7.40 -1.70 -20.78
C SER A 123 -7.18 -3.18 -20.43
N MET A 124 -7.37 -3.52 -19.16
CA MET A 124 -7.38 -4.92 -18.72
C MET A 124 -8.65 -5.65 -19.13
N GLU A 125 -9.75 -4.94 -19.33
CA GLU A 125 -11.01 -5.48 -19.84
C GLU A 125 -11.09 -5.37 -21.37
N ASN A 126 -11.79 -6.31 -22.01
CA ASN A 126 -12.06 -6.29 -23.44
C ASN A 126 -13.52 -6.67 -23.70
N VAL A 127 -14.24 -5.81 -24.41
CA VAL A 127 -15.63 -6.03 -24.79
C VAL A 127 -15.75 -5.79 -26.29
N ARG A 128 -16.24 -6.79 -27.02
CA ARG A 128 -16.51 -6.72 -28.47
C ARG A 128 -17.96 -7.07 -28.74
N THR A 129 -18.67 -6.14 -29.37
CA THR A 129 -20.05 -6.35 -29.81
C THR A 129 -20.08 -6.32 -31.33
N THR A 130 -20.62 -7.35 -31.93
CA THR A 130 -20.67 -7.49 -33.38
C THR A 130 -21.65 -6.51 -33.99
N THR A 131 -21.34 -6.08 -35.22
CA THR A 131 -22.21 -5.29 -36.07
C THR A 131 -22.38 -6.01 -37.41
N GLY A 132 -23.58 -6.41 -37.76
CA GLY A 132 -23.84 -7.17 -38.98
C GLY A 132 -24.05 -8.67 -38.75
N GLU A 133 -23.83 -9.47 -39.79
CA GLU A 133 -24.05 -10.92 -39.74
C GLU A 133 -22.94 -11.60 -38.88
N VAL A 134 -23.38 -12.51 -38.02
CA VAL A 134 -22.53 -13.39 -37.23
C VAL A 134 -22.76 -14.82 -37.70
N THR A 135 -21.72 -15.54 -38.06
CA THR A 135 -21.81 -16.94 -38.49
C THR A 135 -21.28 -17.88 -37.43
N PHE A 136 -21.89 -19.06 -37.35
CA PHE A 136 -21.54 -20.13 -36.42
C PHE A 136 -21.17 -21.38 -37.20
N THR A 137 -19.98 -21.93 -36.99
CA THR A 137 -19.49 -23.09 -37.74
C THR A 137 -18.84 -24.07 -36.79
N LEU A 138 -19.18 -25.35 -36.87
CA LEU A 138 -18.46 -26.40 -36.15
C LEU A 138 -17.11 -26.65 -36.82
N CYS A 139 -16.05 -26.64 -36.04
CA CYS A 139 -14.67 -26.69 -36.50
C CYS A 139 -13.78 -27.50 -35.54
N ASP A 140 -12.57 -27.78 -35.98
CA ASP A 140 -11.52 -28.31 -35.16
C ASP A 140 -10.83 -27.20 -34.28
N GLY A 141 -9.80 -27.56 -33.51
CA GLY A 141 -9.09 -26.63 -32.65
C GLY A 141 -8.26 -25.56 -33.37
N THR A 142 -8.13 -25.64 -34.70
CA THR A 142 -7.46 -24.64 -35.56
C THR A 142 -8.44 -23.67 -36.22
N GLY A 143 -9.74 -23.93 -36.11
CA GLY A 143 -10.80 -23.15 -36.72
C GLY A 143 -11.16 -23.59 -38.15
N GLU A 144 -10.64 -24.73 -38.62
CA GLU A 144 -11.01 -25.33 -39.89
C GLU A 144 -12.36 -26.04 -39.75
N SER A 145 -13.27 -25.77 -40.70
CA SER A 145 -14.62 -26.37 -40.72
C SER A 145 -14.56 -27.89 -40.81
N LEU A 146 -15.40 -28.56 -40.00
CA LEU A 146 -15.58 -30.00 -40.09
C LEU A 146 -16.30 -30.45 -41.37
N GLY A 147 -16.84 -29.52 -42.17
CA GLY A 147 -17.62 -29.80 -43.36
C GLY A 147 -19.03 -30.26 -43.05
N SER A 148 -19.56 -31.23 -43.82
CA SER A 148 -20.91 -31.73 -43.64
C SER A 148 -21.01 -32.77 -42.52
N TYR A 149 -22.06 -32.67 -41.73
CA TYR A 149 -22.39 -33.62 -40.66
C TYR A 149 -23.91 -33.81 -40.58
N ALA A 150 -24.36 -34.96 -40.10
CA ALA A 150 -25.75 -35.16 -39.71
C ALA A 150 -25.96 -34.64 -38.28
N ALA A 151 -27.14 -34.07 -37.98
CA ALA A 151 -27.51 -33.65 -36.62
C ALA A 151 -28.86 -34.28 -36.22
N GLY A 152 -28.93 -34.78 -34.99
CA GLY A 152 -30.16 -35.38 -34.48
C GLY A 152 -29.93 -36.20 -33.21
N THR A 153 -31.04 -36.67 -32.62
CA THR A 153 -31.06 -37.51 -31.43
C THR A 153 -30.78 -38.99 -31.72
N GLU A 154 -30.91 -39.37 -32.97
CA GLU A 154 -30.65 -40.75 -33.42
C GLU A 154 -29.51 -40.80 -34.44
N ALA A 155 -28.68 -41.81 -34.36
CA ALA A 155 -27.57 -42.03 -35.28
C ALA A 155 -28.04 -42.28 -36.72
N PRO A 156 -27.34 -41.81 -37.76
CA PRO A 156 -27.61 -42.12 -39.15
C PRO A 156 -27.64 -43.63 -39.41
N GLN A 157 -28.63 -44.10 -40.22
CA GLN A 157 -28.90 -45.55 -40.40
C GLN A 157 -27.87 -46.27 -41.31
N GLU A 158 -27.28 -45.57 -42.27
CA GLU A 158 -26.31 -46.15 -43.22
C GLU A 158 -25.01 -45.27 -43.24
N PRO A 159 -24.25 -45.24 -42.15
CA PRO A 159 -23.06 -44.42 -42.07
C PRO A 159 -21.91 -45.01 -42.89
N ARG A 160 -21.07 -44.15 -43.47
CA ARG A 160 -19.79 -44.49 -44.10
C ARG A 160 -18.65 -44.16 -43.15
N THR A 161 -17.56 -44.90 -43.24
CA THR A 161 -16.36 -44.60 -42.47
C THR A 161 -15.91 -43.17 -42.70
N GLY A 162 -15.79 -42.39 -41.61
CA GLY A 162 -15.45 -40.98 -41.65
C GLY A 162 -16.63 -40.01 -41.51
N ASP A 163 -17.88 -40.49 -41.67
CA ASP A 163 -19.06 -39.64 -41.49
C ASP A 163 -19.14 -39.05 -40.08
N LEU A 164 -19.65 -37.83 -40.00
CA LEU A 164 -19.83 -37.07 -38.78
C LEU A 164 -21.31 -36.97 -38.40
N TRP A 165 -21.56 -37.10 -37.09
CA TRP A 165 -22.90 -36.96 -36.52
C TRP A 165 -22.82 -36.12 -35.23
N LEU A 166 -23.58 -35.02 -35.22
CA LEU A 166 -23.80 -34.22 -34.01
C LEU A 166 -24.95 -34.87 -33.22
N ASP A 167 -24.60 -35.59 -32.20
CA ASP A 167 -25.51 -36.23 -31.25
C ASP A 167 -26.08 -35.16 -30.31
N THR A 168 -27.38 -34.88 -30.45
CA THR A 168 -28.12 -33.86 -29.69
C THR A 168 -29.06 -34.47 -28.64
N GLU A 169 -28.97 -35.78 -28.37
CA GLU A 169 -29.82 -36.46 -27.38
C GLU A 169 -29.62 -35.88 -25.95
N ARG A 170 -28.40 -35.50 -25.62
CA ARG A 170 -28.04 -34.97 -24.30
C ARG A 170 -28.12 -33.45 -24.23
N SER A 171 -28.15 -32.92 -23.01
CA SER A 171 -28.11 -31.47 -22.80
C SER A 171 -26.86 -30.82 -23.42
N GLU A 172 -25.73 -31.51 -23.39
CA GLU A 172 -24.50 -31.15 -24.09
C GLU A 172 -24.38 -32.03 -25.34
N SER A 173 -24.30 -31.39 -26.51
CA SER A 173 -24.13 -32.09 -27.77
C SER A 173 -22.72 -32.66 -27.90
N VAL A 174 -22.62 -33.78 -28.58
CA VAL A 174 -21.33 -34.44 -28.80
C VAL A 174 -21.16 -34.73 -30.30
N MET A 175 -20.07 -34.26 -30.88
CA MET A 175 -19.71 -34.65 -32.24
C MET A 175 -19.12 -36.07 -32.22
N ARG A 176 -19.64 -36.94 -33.10
CA ARG A 176 -19.18 -38.30 -33.27
C ARG A 176 -18.67 -38.57 -34.66
N ARG A 177 -17.70 -39.45 -34.81
CA ARG A 177 -17.19 -39.95 -36.08
C ARG A 177 -17.43 -41.44 -36.15
N TYR A 178 -17.93 -41.93 -37.33
CA TYR A 178 -18.06 -43.34 -37.59
C TYR A 178 -16.71 -43.93 -38.00
N ASP A 179 -16.23 -44.95 -37.30
CA ASP A 179 -14.96 -45.61 -37.59
C ASP A 179 -15.06 -46.78 -38.55
N GLY A 180 -16.26 -47.08 -39.03
CA GLY A 180 -16.59 -48.24 -39.88
C GLY A 180 -17.31 -49.35 -39.11
N SER A 181 -17.41 -49.24 -37.79
CA SER A 181 -18.12 -50.19 -36.92
C SER A 181 -18.96 -49.50 -35.85
N THR A 182 -18.45 -48.43 -35.25
CA THR A 182 -19.10 -47.71 -34.14
C THR A 182 -18.92 -46.18 -34.26
N TRP A 183 -19.82 -45.44 -33.57
CA TRP A 183 -19.73 -44.01 -33.44
C TRP A 183 -18.87 -43.62 -32.24
N THR A 184 -17.69 -43.06 -32.49
CA THR A 184 -16.75 -42.59 -31.46
C THR A 184 -16.82 -41.09 -31.27
N ALA A 185 -16.80 -40.61 -30.01
CA ALA A 185 -16.84 -39.16 -29.73
C ALA A 185 -15.52 -38.50 -30.15
N LEU A 186 -15.66 -37.32 -30.79
CA LEU A 186 -14.58 -36.39 -31.05
C LEU A 186 -14.49 -35.39 -29.89
N THR A 187 -13.30 -35.27 -29.27
CA THR A 187 -13.09 -34.41 -28.11
C THR A 187 -12.60 -32.99 -28.45
N GLU A 188 -12.11 -32.80 -29.69
CA GLU A 188 -11.54 -31.52 -30.13
C GLU A 188 -12.43 -30.87 -31.20
N VAL A 189 -13.65 -30.54 -30.79
CA VAL A 189 -14.65 -29.86 -31.64
C VAL A 189 -15.13 -28.62 -30.92
N TYR A 190 -15.22 -27.54 -31.67
CA TYR A 190 -15.53 -26.20 -31.17
C TYR A 190 -16.56 -25.52 -32.08
N THR A 191 -17.25 -24.49 -31.56
CA THR A 191 -18.00 -23.57 -32.38
C THR A 191 -17.17 -22.33 -32.66
N LYS A 192 -16.95 -22.02 -33.92
CA LYS A 192 -16.38 -20.77 -34.40
C LYS A 192 -17.48 -19.72 -34.49
N ILE A 193 -17.36 -18.66 -33.70
CA ILE A 193 -18.19 -17.46 -33.77
C ILE A 193 -17.42 -16.45 -34.60
N ALA A 194 -17.87 -16.15 -35.81
CA ALA A 194 -17.16 -15.27 -36.73
C ALA A 194 -17.99 -14.04 -37.10
N ALA A 195 -17.37 -12.87 -36.93
CA ALA A 195 -17.87 -11.57 -37.35
C ALA A 195 -16.71 -10.58 -37.35
N VAL A 196 -16.81 -9.50 -38.14
CA VAL A 196 -15.74 -8.49 -38.23
C VAL A 196 -15.35 -7.93 -36.85
N GLY A 197 -14.10 -8.10 -36.46
CA GLY A 197 -13.51 -7.56 -35.25
C GLY A 197 -13.94 -8.24 -33.93
N VAL A 198 -14.70 -9.35 -33.97
CA VAL A 198 -15.22 -10.00 -32.74
C VAL A 198 -14.11 -10.59 -31.88
N GLY A 199 -13.01 -11.02 -32.46
CA GLY A 199 -11.89 -11.64 -31.77
C GLY A 199 -10.76 -10.67 -31.41
N LEU A 200 -10.83 -9.40 -31.84
CA LEU A 200 -9.78 -8.41 -31.58
C LEU A 200 -9.44 -8.28 -30.09
N GLY A 201 -8.17 -8.55 -29.74
CA GLY A 201 -7.65 -8.42 -28.38
C GLY A 201 -7.96 -9.60 -27.44
N PHE A 202 -8.56 -10.67 -27.98
CA PHE A 202 -8.67 -11.97 -27.30
C PHE A 202 -7.57 -12.92 -27.77
N ARG A 203 -7.37 -13.99 -27.00
CA ARG A 203 -6.39 -15.05 -27.27
C ARG A 203 -6.83 -16.38 -26.69
N ALA A 204 -6.19 -17.46 -27.10
CA ALA A 204 -6.38 -18.78 -26.51
C ALA A 204 -6.17 -18.77 -24.99
N GLY A 205 -7.06 -19.43 -24.25
CA GLY A 205 -7.05 -19.49 -22.79
C GLY A 205 -7.77 -18.33 -22.09
N ASP A 206 -8.22 -17.29 -22.80
CA ASP A 206 -9.04 -16.23 -22.19
C ASP A 206 -10.38 -16.78 -21.70
N GLY A 207 -10.73 -16.54 -20.45
CA GLY A 207 -12.06 -16.76 -19.90
C GLY A 207 -12.98 -15.61 -20.30
N VAL A 208 -13.93 -15.86 -21.18
CA VAL A 208 -14.86 -14.86 -21.72
C VAL A 208 -16.30 -15.19 -21.41
N THR A 209 -17.14 -14.17 -21.29
CA THR A 209 -18.60 -14.32 -21.30
C THR A 209 -19.12 -13.98 -22.70
N VAL A 210 -19.88 -14.89 -23.31
CA VAL A 210 -20.59 -14.69 -24.57
C VAL A 210 -22.05 -14.40 -24.28
N ALA A 211 -22.63 -13.43 -24.95
CA ALA A 211 -24.03 -13.05 -24.78
C ALA A 211 -24.66 -12.62 -26.13
N GLY A 212 -25.96 -12.82 -26.24
CA GLY A 212 -26.71 -12.41 -27.41
C GLY A 212 -26.73 -13.43 -28.54
N CYS A 213 -26.18 -14.63 -28.35
CA CYS A 213 -26.35 -15.73 -29.31
C CYS A 213 -27.77 -16.26 -29.27
N GLY A 214 -28.38 -16.48 -30.46
CA GLY A 214 -29.66 -17.14 -30.57
C GLY A 214 -29.63 -18.61 -30.17
N ALA A 215 -28.47 -19.27 -30.35
CA ALA A 215 -28.17 -20.58 -29.80
C ALA A 215 -27.82 -20.45 -28.33
N ALA A 216 -28.70 -20.90 -27.43
CA ALA A 216 -28.59 -20.68 -26.00
C ALA A 216 -27.31 -21.26 -25.37
N GLU A 217 -26.86 -22.40 -25.91
CA GLU A 217 -25.66 -23.12 -25.48
C GLU A 217 -24.34 -22.33 -25.68
N LEU A 218 -24.33 -21.35 -26.55
CA LEU A 218 -23.19 -20.47 -26.80
C LEU A 218 -23.11 -19.29 -25.82
N ASN A 219 -24.20 -19.00 -25.10
CA ASN A 219 -24.18 -17.93 -24.09
C ASN A 219 -23.61 -18.44 -22.77
N GLY A 220 -22.90 -17.55 -22.09
CA GLY A 220 -22.31 -17.85 -20.79
C GLY A 220 -20.79 -17.78 -20.79
N LEU A 221 -20.20 -18.38 -19.77
CA LEU A 221 -18.76 -18.39 -19.56
C LEU A 221 -18.09 -19.51 -20.37
N HIS A 222 -17.10 -19.14 -21.19
CA HIS A 222 -16.30 -20.05 -21.98
C HIS A 222 -14.82 -19.74 -21.85
N ILE A 223 -13.97 -20.76 -21.96
CA ILE A 223 -12.52 -20.61 -22.15
C ILE A 223 -12.28 -20.73 -23.66
N LEU A 224 -11.71 -19.68 -24.25
CA LEU A 224 -11.43 -19.68 -25.69
C LEU A 224 -10.34 -20.70 -26.02
N GLN A 225 -10.63 -21.55 -27.00
CA GLN A 225 -9.62 -22.46 -27.58
C GLN A 225 -8.63 -21.69 -28.46
N ALA A 226 -9.15 -20.76 -29.26
CA ALA A 226 -8.35 -19.88 -30.10
C ALA A 226 -9.14 -18.58 -30.40
N ALA A 227 -8.42 -17.54 -30.83
CA ALA A 227 -9.02 -16.30 -31.32
C ALA A 227 -8.11 -15.65 -32.35
N GLU A 228 -8.72 -15.08 -33.39
CA GLU A 228 -8.09 -14.16 -34.35
C GLU A 228 -8.98 -12.93 -34.49
N ASP A 229 -8.57 -11.93 -35.24
CA ASP A 229 -9.27 -10.64 -35.30
C ASP A 229 -10.78 -10.74 -35.55
N ASP A 230 -11.20 -11.65 -36.43
CA ASP A 230 -12.59 -11.76 -36.90
C ASP A 230 -13.32 -13.02 -36.40
N TRP A 231 -12.75 -13.78 -35.49
CA TRP A 231 -13.42 -14.95 -34.90
C TRP A 231 -12.86 -15.38 -33.57
N VAL A 232 -13.69 -16.12 -32.81
CA VAL A 232 -13.31 -16.82 -31.56
C VAL A 232 -13.84 -18.26 -31.60
N LEU A 233 -13.10 -19.20 -30.94
CA LEU A 233 -13.53 -20.59 -30.78
C LEU A 233 -13.96 -20.84 -29.34
N VAL A 234 -15.20 -21.31 -29.18
CA VAL A 234 -15.78 -21.70 -27.89
C VAL A 234 -16.05 -23.21 -27.85
N PRO A 235 -15.91 -23.86 -26.68
CA PRO A 235 -16.07 -25.34 -26.56
C PRO A 235 -17.54 -25.82 -26.69
N ALA A 236 -18.51 -24.93 -26.51
CA ALA A 236 -19.91 -25.29 -26.67
C ALA A 236 -20.25 -25.52 -28.15
N LEU A 237 -21.01 -26.57 -28.46
CA LEU A 237 -21.35 -26.92 -29.83
C LEU A 237 -22.73 -26.37 -30.23
N CYS A 238 -22.75 -25.47 -31.23
CA CYS A 238 -23.97 -24.92 -31.78
C CYS A 238 -24.80 -26.02 -32.48
N ARG A 239 -26.09 -26.13 -32.12
CA ARG A 239 -26.95 -27.21 -32.59
C ARG A 239 -27.67 -26.94 -33.92
N THR A 240 -28.17 -25.72 -34.07
CA THR A 240 -29.19 -25.45 -35.10
C THR A 240 -29.07 -24.08 -35.79
N LEU A 241 -28.15 -23.22 -35.38
CA LEU A 241 -28.03 -21.87 -35.89
C LEU A 241 -26.74 -21.72 -36.72
N ASP A 242 -26.89 -21.42 -38.02
CA ASP A 242 -25.74 -21.19 -38.92
C ASP A 242 -25.33 -19.72 -38.94
N SER A 243 -26.29 -18.79 -38.82
CA SER A 243 -26.04 -17.35 -38.75
C SER A 243 -27.13 -16.58 -38.05
N GLN A 244 -26.82 -15.37 -37.62
CA GLN A 244 -27.77 -14.38 -37.09
C GLN A 244 -27.33 -12.95 -37.39
N THR A 245 -28.31 -12.02 -37.40
CA THR A 245 -28.06 -10.58 -37.50
C THR A 245 -28.13 -9.85 -36.15
N ALA A 246 -28.69 -10.51 -35.14
CA ALA A 246 -28.69 -9.98 -33.78
C ALA A 246 -27.26 -9.90 -33.25
N ALA A 247 -26.95 -8.81 -32.56
CA ALA A 247 -25.60 -8.59 -32.07
C ALA A 247 -25.18 -9.63 -31.02
N VAL A 248 -23.96 -10.16 -31.16
CA VAL A 248 -23.27 -11.01 -30.17
C VAL A 248 -22.21 -10.17 -29.47
N THR A 249 -22.12 -10.32 -28.18
CA THR A 249 -21.09 -9.66 -27.38
C THR A 249 -20.17 -10.70 -26.75
N VAL A 250 -18.88 -10.56 -26.96
CA VAL A 250 -17.83 -11.34 -26.29
C VAL A 250 -17.10 -10.42 -25.30
N MET A 251 -17.03 -10.82 -24.04
CA MET A 251 -16.52 -9.98 -22.94
C MET A 251 -15.49 -10.72 -22.11
N ARG A 252 -14.34 -10.08 -21.86
CA ARG A 252 -13.41 -10.45 -20.81
C ARG A 252 -13.42 -9.32 -19.79
N LEU A 253 -14.10 -9.54 -18.67
CA LEU A 253 -14.28 -8.57 -17.60
C LEU A 253 -13.48 -8.97 -16.37
N MET A 254 -13.14 -7.97 -15.56
CA MET A 254 -12.59 -8.15 -14.23
C MET A 254 -13.70 -8.08 -13.18
N PRO A 255 -13.62 -8.85 -12.09
CA PRO A 255 -14.53 -8.66 -10.97
C PRO A 255 -14.38 -7.25 -10.40
N GLU A 256 -15.44 -6.73 -9.79
CA GLU A 256 -15.32 -5.53 -8.96
C GLU A 256 -14.55 -5.86 -7.69
N MET A 257 -13.59 -5.01 -7.35
CA MET A 257 -12.70 -5.25 -6.21
C MET A 257 -12.55 -3.99 -5.37
N ASP A 258 -12.61 -4.17 -4.03
CA ASP A 258 -12.40 -3.08 -3.08
C ASP A 258 -10.90 -2.81 -2.88
N PHE A 259 -10.09 -3.88 -2.84
CA PHE A 259 -8.63 -3.82 -2.70
C PHE A 259 -7.96 -4.84 -3.62
N VAL A 260 -6.76 -4.48 -4.08
CA VAL A 260 -5.97 -5.29 -5.01
C VAL A 260 -4.52 -5.32 -4.56
N VAL A 261 -3.88 -6.49 -4.61
CA VAL A 261 -2.44 -6.66 -4.36
C VAL A 261 -1.87 -7.73 -5.29
N GLU A 262 -0.58 -7.67 -5.55
CA GLU A 262 0.15 -8.70 -6.30
C GLU A 262 0.89 -9.63 -5.34
N GLN A 263 0.82 -10.93 -5.60
CA GLN A 263 1.65 -11.94 -4.95
C GLN A 263 1.80 -13.17 -5.82
N GLY A 264 3.04 -13.61 -6.01
CA GLY A 264 3.35 -14.85 -6.72
C GLY A 264 2.96 -14.84 -8.20
N ASN A 265 3.16 -13.71 -8.86
CA ASN A 265 2.79 -13.46 -10.26
C ASN A 265 1.28 -13.63 -10.52
N ARG A 266 0.47 -13.27 -9.52
CA ARG A 266 -0.99 -13.17 -9.59
C ARG A 266 -1.44 -11.87 -8.97
N LEU A 267 -2.42 -11.25 -9.59
CA LEU A 267 -3.18 -10.18 -9.00
C LEU A 267 -4.30 -10.77 -8.15
N TRP A 268 -4.37 -10.36 -6.89
CA TRP A 268 -5.38 -10.77 -5.92
C TRP A 268 -6.28 -9.61 -5.60
N GLY A 269 -7.58 -9.87 -5.47
CA GLY A 269 -8.56 -8.86 -5.10
C GLY A 269 -9.62 -9.40 -4.15
N CYS A 270 -10.35 -8.50 -3.51
CA CYS A 270 -11.48 -8.85 -2.65
C CYS A 270 -12.65 -7.91 -2.86
N LYS A 271 -13.85 -8.39 -2.60
CA LYS A 271 -15.09 -7.62 -2.70
C LYS A 271 -16.04 -7.94 -1.57
N TYR A 272 -16.66 -6.91 -1.00
CA TYR A 272 -17.75 -7.03 -0.04
C TYR A 272 -18.88 -6.05 -0.40
N GLY A 273 -20.12 -6.51 -0.35
CA GLY A 273 -21.29 -5.67 -0.58
C GLY A 273 -22.28 -6.28 -1.56
N ILE A 274 -22.93 -5.44 -2.36
CA ILE A 274 -23.89 -5.87 -3.38
C ILE A 274 -23.26 -5.61 -4.75
N VAL A 275 -23.19 -6.66 -5.57
CA VAL A 275 -22.77 -6.61 -6.97
C VAL A 275 -23.89 -7.23 -7.79
N ASP A 276 -24.39 -6.52 -8.79
CA ASP A 276 -25.51 -6.95 -9.67
C ASP A 276 -26.72 -7.52 -8.90
N GLY A 277 -27.03 -6.92 -7.74
CA GLY A 277 -28.14 -7.32 -6.87
C GLY A 277 -27.86 -8.54 -5.98
N GLN A 278 -26.67 -9.12 -6.02
CA GLN A 278 -26.25 -10.26 -5.21
C GLN A 278 -25.32 -9.81 -4.08
N ALA A 279 -25.48 -10.41 -2.89
CA ALA A 279 -24.58 -10.19 -1.78
C ALA A 279 -23.26 -10.94 -2.02
N VAL A 280 -22.15 -10.20 -2.00
CA VAL A 280 -20.81 -10.69 -2.27
C VAL A 280 -19.93 -10.49 -1.03
N ASN A 281 -19.17 -11.52 -0.68
CA ASN A 281 -18.07 -11.49 0.28
C ASN A 281 -17.02 -12.48 -0.22
N GLU A 282 -16.17 -12.03 -1.15
CA GLU A 282 -15.37 -12.92 -1.97
C GLU A 282 -13.93 -12.41 -2.13
N ILE A 283 -13.05 -13.36 -2.39
CA ILE A 283 -11.65 -13.15 -2.75
C ILE A 283 -11.43 -13.76 -4.13
N TYR A 284 -10.73 -13.02 -4.98
CA TYR A 284 -10.43 -13.39 -6.36
C TYR A 284 -8.94 -13.41 -6.62
N ALA A 285 -8.50 -14.21 -7.60
CA ALA A 285 -7.18 -14.07 -8.21
C ALA A 285 -7.26 -14.27 -9.72
N CYS A 286 -6.46 -13.51 -10.46
CA CYS A 286 -6.29 -13.70 -11.89
C CYS A 286 -5.59 -15.04 -12.20
N ALA A 287 -5.60 -15.47 -13.45
CA ALA A 287 -4.77 -16.57 -13.92
C ALA A 287 -3.27 -16.28 -13.68
N LEU A 288 -2.48 -17.32 -13.47
CA LEU A 288 -1.05 -17.17 -13.22
C LEU A 288 -0.34 -16.47 -14.38
N GLY A 289 0.30 -15.34 -14.11
CA GLY A 289 1.00 -14.55 -15.12
C GLY A 289 0.09 -13.71 -16.02
N ASP A 290 -1.23 -13.75 -15.87
CA ASP A 290 -2.16 -13.01 -16.71
C ASP A 290 -3.19 -12.20 -15.90
N PHE A 291 -2.84 -10.95 -15.63
CA PHE A 291 -3.69 -10.00 -14.89
C PHE A 291 -5.00 -9.64 -15.58
N ARG A 292 -5.18 -9.99 -16.86
CA ARG A 292 -6.39 -9.74 -17.63
C ARG A 292 -7.42 -10.86 -17.52
N ASN A 293 -6.98 -12.08 -17.13
CA ASN A 293 -7.82 -13.27 -17.16
C ASN A 293 -8.27 -13.66 -15.73
N TRP A 294 -9.56 -13.47 -15.46
CA TRP A 294 -10.19 -13.69 -14.14
C TRP A 294 -11.23 -14.81 -14.14
N ASN A 295 -11.56 -15.34 -15.30
CA ASN A 295 -12.66 -16.28 -15.50
C ASN A 295 -12.22 -17.60 -16.16
N SER A 296 -10.93 -17.96 -16.04
CA SER A 296 -10.42 -19.24 -16.52
C SER A 296 -10.50 -20.28 -15.41
N PHE A 297 -11.39 -21.26 -15.54
CA PHE A 297 -11.65 -22.31 -14.55
C PHE A 297 -11.66 -23.69 -15.24
N ALA A 298 -10.51 -24.10 -15.80
CA ALA A 298 -10.33 -25.42 -16.44
C ALA A 298 -9.93 -26.54 -15.45
N GLY A 299 -9.69 -26.18 -14.18
CA GLY A 299 -9.25 -27.10 -13.13
C GLY A 299 -7.73 -27.20 -13.00
N LEU A 300 -6.98 -26.25 -13.59
CA LEU A 300 -5.52 -26.21 -13.51
C LEU A 300 -5.05 -25.32 -12.35
N SER A 301 -3.87 -25.59 -11.81
CA SER A 301 -3.26 -24.77 -10.76
C SER A 301 -2.90 -23.34 -11.23
N THR A 302 -2.85 -23.13 -12.53
CA THR A 302 -2.60 -21.83 -13.18
C THR A 302 -3.86 -21.01 -13.42
N ASP A 303 -5.03 -21.59 -13.22
CA ASP A 303 -6.31 -20.95 -13.46
C ASP A 303 -6.59 -19.77 -12.53
N SER A 304 -7.61 -19.00 -12.87
CA SER A 304 -8.22 -18.00 -12.00
C SER A 304 -8.74 -18.64 -10.71
N TYR A 305 -8.90 -17.85 -9.67
CA TYR A 305 -9.38 -18.32 -8.37
C TYR A 305 -10.49 -17.41 -7.86
N ALA A 306 -11.53 -18.02 -7.28
CA ALA A 306 -12.60 -17.31 -6.60
C ALA A 306 -13.03 -18.11 -5.37
N ALA A 307 -13.22 -17.42 -4.23
CA ALA A 307 -13.65 -18.04 -2.99
C ALA A 307 -14.56 -17.12 -2.17
N ALA A 308 -15.76 -17.61 -1.87
CA ALA A 308 -16.66 -16.96 -0.92
C ALA A 308 -16.11 -17.05 0.51
N ARG A 309 -16.33 -15.99 1.31
CA ARG A 309 -15.89 -15.90 2.70
C ARG A 309 -17.08 -15.80 3.64
N GLY A 310 -16.94 -16.37 4.84
CA GLY A 310 -17.94 -16.31 5.91
C GLY A 310 -17.63 -15.28 7.00
N SER A 311 -16.51 -14.56 6.92
CA SER A 311 -16.13 -13.55 7.91
C SER A 311 -17.00 -12.29 7.77
N ASP A 312 -17.37 -11.68 8.90
CA ASP A 312 -18.26 -10.53 8.94
C ASP A 312 -17.56 -9.22 8.55
N GLY A 313 -18.35 -8.30 8.00
CA GLY A 313 -17.96 -6.92 7.72
C GLY A 313 -17.18 -6.74 6.42
N PRO A 314 -17.01 -5.47 5.99
CA PRO A 314 -16.30 -5.13 4.77
C PRO A 314 -14.80 -5.37 4.91
N PHE A 315 -14.14 -5.58 3.79
CA PHE A 315 -12.68 -5.49 3.72
C PHE A 315 -12.24 -4.05 3.97
N THR A 316 -11.11 -3.88 4.65
CA THR A 316 -10.59 -2.57 5.07
C THR A 316 -9.13 -2.35 4.66
N GLY A 317 -8.52 -3.29 3.97
CA GLY A 317 -7.16 -3.15 3.45
C GLY A 317 -6.62 -4.46 2.92
N ALA A 318 -5.48 -4.38 2.23
CA ALA A 318 -4.78 -5.53 1.69
C ALA A 318 -3.27 -5.36 1.80
N ALA A 319 -2.55 -6.46 1.94
CA ALA A 319 -1.09 -6.51 1.89
C ALA A 319 -0.62 -7.83 1.26
N ALA A 320 0.53 -7.77 0.58
CA ALA A 320 1.28 -8.94 0.16
C ALA A 320 2.61 -8.96 0.91
N CYS A 321 2.86 -9.98 1.69
CA CYS A 321 4.08 -10.13 2.48
C CYS A 321 4.30 -11.60 2.87
N MET A 322 5.55 -11.98 3.14
CA MET A 322 5.92 -13.32 3.62
C MET A 322 5.39 -14.45 2.73
N GLY A 323 5.37 -14.25 1.41
CA GLY A 323 4.90 -15.24 0.44
C GLY A 323 3.39 -15.47 0.42
N GLY A 324 2.62 -14.66 1.13
CA GLY A 324 1.16 -14.74 1.20
C GLY A 324 0.46 -13.41 0.96
N VAL A 325 -0.86 -13.48 0.84
CA VAL A 325 -1.75 -12.33 0.73
C VAL A 325 -2.57 -12.21 2.01
N MET A 326 -2.81 -10.99 2.43
CA MET A 326 -3.67 -10.66 3.57
C MET A 326 -4.72 -9.66 3.14
N PHE A 327 -5.99 -10.00 3.31
CA PHE A 327 -7.09 -9.06 3.23
C PHE A 327 -7.61 -8.80 4.64
N PHE A 328 -7.55 -7.54 5.04
CA PHE A 328 -7.95 -7.12 6.37
C PHE A 328 -9.43 -6.75 6.41
N LYS A 329 -10.04 -7.03 7.56
CA LYS A 329 -11.28 -6.45 8.06
C LYS A 329 -10.99 -5.79 9.40
N GLU A 330 -11.92 -5.08 10.04
CA GLU A 330 -11.60 -4.39 11.30
C GLU A 330 -11.23 -5.34 12.44
N ASN A 331 -11.82 -6.55 12.48
CA ASN A 331 -11.67 -7.50 13.59
C ASN A 331 -11.01 -8.83 13.19
N CYS A 332 -10.58 -8.98 11.95
CA CYS A 332 -9.87 -10.17 11.48
C CYS A 332 -9.05 -9.87 10.22
N MET A 333 -8.23 -10.84 9.82
CA MET A 333 -7.62 -10.88 8.51
C MET A 333 -7.86 -12.24 7.84
N GLU A 334 -8.05 -12.23 6.53
CA GLU A 334 -8.05 -13.41 5.67
C GLU A 334 -6.63 -13.60 5.13
N ARG A 335 -5.95 -14.66 5.58
CA ARG A 335 -4.60 -14.99 5.12
C ARG A 335 -4.66 -16.05 4.05
N ILE A 336 -3.99 -15.80 2.94
CA ILE A 336 -3.94 -16.69 1.77
C ILE A 336 -2.49 -17.08 1.53
N TYR A 337 -2.23 -18.37 1.40
CA TYR A 337 -0.92 -18.91 1.09
C TYR A 337 -1.01 -20.18 0.25
N PRO A 338 0.05 -20.52 -0.50
CA PRO A 338 0.06 -21.74 -1.30
C PRO A 338 -0.14 -22.99 -0.43
N ALA A 339 -0.97 -23.92 -0.90
CA ALA A 339 -1.18 -25.21 -0.24
C ALA A 339 -0.20 -26.27 -0.77
N ALA A 340 0.20 -27.22 0.08
CA ALA A 340 1.17 -28.26 -0.26
C ALA A 340 0.73 -29.19 -1.42
N GLY A 341 -0.57 -29.31 -1.68
CA GLY A 341 -1.15 -30.10 -2.77
C GLY A 341 -1.48 -29.31 -4.04
N GLY A 342 -1.01 -28.07 -4.16
CA GLY A 342 -1.44 -27.11 -5.19
C GLY A 342 -2.68 -26.33 -4.76
N GLY A 343 -2.95 -25.20 -5.45
CA GLY A 343 -4.01 -24.27 -5.06
C GLY A 343 -3.63 -23.40 -3.86
N HIS A 344 -4.64 -22.83 -3.18
CA HIS A 344 -4.44 -21.85 -2.11
C HIS A 344 -5.28 -22.20 -0.88
N GLN A 345 -4.69 -21.99 0.29
CA GLN A 345 -5.39 -22.12 1.56
C GLN A 345 -5.73 -20.71 2.08
N ILE A 346 -6.98 -20.49 2.50
CA ILE A 346 -7.41 -19.25 3.13
C ILE A 346 -7.77 -19.54 4.59
N VAL A 347 -7.18 -18.77 5.51
CA VAL A 347 -7.42 -18.87 6.94
C VAL A 347 -7.86 -17.54 7.49
N THR A 348 -9.00 -17.52 8.17
CA THR A 348 -9.48 -16.35 8.91
C THR A 348 -8.78 -16.30 10.27
N VAL A 349 -8.06 -15.21 10.54
CA VAL A 349 -7.35 -14.97 11.81
C VAL A 349 -8.04 -13.83 12.56
N PRO A 350 -8.70 -14.09 13.70
CA PRO A 350 -9.25 -13.03 14.55
C PRO A 350 -8.13 -12.16 15.12
N CYS A 351 -8.15 -10.87 14.86
CA CYS A 351 -7.15 -9.92 15.35
C CYS A 351 -7.65 -8.48 15.17
N SER A 352 -6.93 -7.51 15.75
CA SER A 352 -7.10 -6.11 15.37
C SER A 352 -6.61 -5.92 13.95
N GLY A 353 -7.52 -5.67 13.02
CA GLY A 353 -7.20 -5.41 11.63
C GLY A 353 -7.10 -3.93 11.31
N VAL A 354 -7.17 -3.60 10.03
CA VAL A 354 -7.08 -2.22 9.55
C VAL A 354 -8.38 -1.48 9.86
N ARG A 355 -8.27 -0.27 10.41
CA ARG A 355 -9.41 0.61 10.64
C ARG A 355 -10.07 0.98 9.31
N LYS A 356 -11.38 1.02 9.25
CA LYS A 356 -12.14 1.47 8.07
C LYS A 356 -11.72 2.90 7.67
N GLY A 357 -11.34 3.08 6.41
CA GLY A 357 -10.81 4.34 5.87
C GLY A 357 -9.31 4.57 6.12
N ALA A 358 -8.62 3.58 6.69
CA ALA A 358 -7.17 3.63 6.92
C ALA A 358 -6.38 2.64 6.02
N GLU A 359 -6.97 2.16 4.95
CA GLU A 359 -6.37 1.19 4.00
C GLU A 359 -5.00 1.62 3.48
N ARG A 360 -4.80 2.94 3.34
CA ARG A 360 -3.55 3.50 2.81
C ARG A 360 -2.44 3.62 3.83
N THR A 361 -2.73 3.28 5.08
CA THR A 361 -1.71 3.17 6.14
C THR A 361 -1.02 1.81 6.13
N VAL A 362 -1.48 0.87 5.30
CA VAL A 362 -0.86 -0.45 5.15
C VAL A 362 0.43 -0.30 4.35
N ALA A 363 1.55 -0.63 4.95
CA ALA A 363 2.85 -0.64 4.29
C ALA A 363 3.76 -1.74 4.86
N VAL A 364 4.69 -2.21 4.04
CA VAL A 364 5.66 -3.25 4.43
C VAL A 364 7.02 -2.60 4.62
N ALA A 365 7.62 -2.82 5.79
CA ALA A 365 9.00 -2.44 6.08
C ALA A 365 9.72 -3.63 6.71
N ASP A 366 10.90 -3.98 6.21
CA ASP A 366 11.72 -5.13 6.67
C ASP A 366 10.95 -6.47 6.78
N GLY A 367 10.02 -6.71 5.86
CA GLY A 367 9.21 -7.94 5.86
C GLY A 367 8.09 -7.98 6.91
N VAL A 368 7.83 -6.87 7.61
CA VAL A 368 6.74 -6.70 8.57
C VAL A 368 5.68 -5.78 7.98
N VAL A 369 4.41 -6.15 8.12
CA VAL A 369 3.27 -5.31 7.70
C VAL A 369 2.89 -4.37 8.83
N TYR A 370 2.91 -3.06 8.57
CA TYR A 370 2.46 -2.03 9.49
C TYR A 370 1.15 -1.44 8.99
N TYR A 371 0.25 -1.10 9.91
CA TYR A 371 -1.04 -0.50 9.57
C TYR A 371 -1.70 0.20 10.76
N LEU A 372 -2.62 1.11 10.48
CA LEU A 372 -3.45 1.76 11.49
C LEU A 372 -4.71 0.93 11.75
N GLY A 373 -4.83 0.41 12.97
CA GLY A 373 -6.05 -0.20 13.51
C GLY A 373 -6.88 0.79 14.33
N ASN A 374 -7.91 0.29 15.01
CA ASN A 374 -8.81 1.13 15.81
C ASN A 374 -8.12 1.76 17.02
N ASP A 375 -7.18 1.06 17.64
CA ASP A 375 -6.52 1.45 18.90
C ASP A 375 -5.13 2.05 18.70
N GLY A 376 -4.59 2.02 17.50
CA GLY A 376 -3.25 2.52 17.20
C GLY A 376 -2.61 1.82 16.00
N VAL A 377 -1.30 2.01 15.83
CA VAL A 377 -0.51 1.38 14.76
C VAL A 377 -0.06 -0.01 15.21
N TYR A 378 -0.29 -0.98 14.34
CA TYR A 378 0.08 -2.38 14.56
C TYR A 378 1.20 -2.81 13.62
N ALA A 379 2.01 -3.75 14.08
CA ALA A 379 3.02 -4.49 13.32
C ALA A 379 2.63 -5.96 13.27
N PHE A 380 2.65 -6.57 12.09
CA PHE A 380 2.37 -7.97 11.86
C PHE A 380 3.56 -8.65 11.16
N ASP A 381 4.20 -9.58 11.86
CA ASP A 381 5.39 -10.32 11.43
C ASP A 381 5.10 -11.79 11.03
N GLY A 382 3.82 -12.13 10.84
CA GLY A 382 3.39 -13.50 10.55
C GLY A 382 2.76 -14.21 11.75
N SER A 383 2.95 -13.73 12.98
CA SER A 383 2.35 -14.26 14.20
C SER A 383 1.01 -13.57 14.51
N MET A 384 0.95 -12.74 15.54
CA MET A 384 -0.21 -11.91 15.87
C MET A 384 0.17 -10.43 15.82
N PRO A 385 -0.72 -9.54 15.37
CA PRO A 385 -0.44 -8.13 15.34
C PRO A 385 -0.14 -7.55 16.73
N VAL A 386 0.93 -6.76 16.83
CA VAL A 386 1.37 -6.10 18.06
C VAL A 386 1.25 -4.59 17.89
N CYS A 387 0.60 -3.92 18.86
CA CYS A 387 0.52 -2.47 18.85
C CYS A 387 1.90 -1.84 19.14
N VAL A 388 2.42 -1.05 18.19
CA VAL A 388 3.73 -0.37 18.26
C VAL A 388 3.61 1.12 18.54
N SER A 389 2.40 1.67 18.60
CA SER A 389 2.17 3.11 18.78
C SER A 389 1.84 3.54 20.21
N ARG A 390 2.08 2.70 21.21
CA ARG A 390 1.80 3.06 22.62
C ARG A 390 2.50 4.33 23.07
N ALA A 391 3.70 4.59 22.53
CA ALA A 391 4.45 5.81 22.79
C ALA A 391 3.77 7.09 22.26
N LEU A 392 2.83 6.99 21.32
CA LEU A 392 2.07 8.14 20.84
C LEU A 392 0.99 8.61 21.82
N GLY A 393 0.85 7.94 22.97
CA GLY A 393 -0.07 8.30 24.04
C GLY A 393 -1.53 8.10 23.65
N ASP A 394 -2.39 9.01 24.14
CA ASP A 394 -3.85 8.94 23.92
C ASP A 394 -4.30 9.57 22.59
N LYS A 395 -3.36 10.09 21.78
CA LYS A 395 -3.71 10.67 20.49
C LYS A 395 -4.25 9.60 19.56
N ARG A 396 -5.45 9.82 19.01
CA ARG A 396 -6.14 8.91 18.11
C ARG A 396 -6.12 9.42 16.68
N TYR A 397 -5.72 8.56 15.76
CA TYR A 397 -5.73 8.84 14.33
C TYR A 397 -6.92 8.13 13.68
N THR A 398 -7.53 8.79 12.71
CA THR A 398 -8.71 8.29 11.99
C THR A 398 -8.37 7.71 10.63
N GLY A 399 -7.20 8.05 10.08
CA GLY A 399 -6.73 7.59 8.79
C GLY A 399 -5.31 8.11 8.52
N GLY A 400 -4.88 7.99 7.28
CA GLY A 400 -3.58 8.46 6.84
C GLY A 400 -3.08 7.75 5.60
N VAL A 401 -1.82 8.01 5.28
CA VAL A 401 -1.09 7.38 4.18
C VAL A 401 0.26 6.94 4.70
N ALA A 402 0.71 5.76 4.31
CA ALA A 402 1.99 5.24 4.76
C ALA A 402 2.89 4.77 3.62
N GLY A 403 4.17 4.65 3.94
CA GLY A 403 5.20 4.03 3.12
C GLY A 403 6.20 3.26 3.98
N GLY A 404 6.78 2.22 3.40
CA GLY A 404 7.81 1.41 4.05
C GLY A 404 9.14 1.49 3.31
N GLU A 405 10.22 1.60 4.07
CA GLU A 405 11.58 1.45 3.58
C GLU A 405 12.39 0.60 4.56
N SER A 406 13.65 0.30 4.23
CA SER A 406 14.52 -0.45 5.15
C SER A 406 14.70 0.32 6.46
N GLY A 407 14.30 -0.30 7.56
CA GLY A 407 14.42 0.24 8.93
C GLY A 407 13.38 1.27 9.30
N ARG A 408 12.39 1.62 8.44
CA ARG A 408 11.41 2.69 8.75
C ARG A 408 10.03 2.45 8.16
N TYR A 409 9.04 2.75 8.97
CA TYR A 409 7.65 2.92 8.56
C TYR A 409 7.27 4.40 8.68
N TRP A 410 6.92 5.01 7.56
CA TRP A 410 6.47 6.39 7.44
C TRP A 410 4.95 6.45 7.47
N LEU A 411 4.40 7.39 8.23
CA LEU A 411 2.96 7.54 8.38
C LEU A 411 2.60 9.04 8.42
N SER A 412 1.97 9.52 7.37
CA SER A 412 1.25 10.80 7.38
C SER A 412 -0.14 10.53 7.95
N ALA A 413 -0.27 10.66 9.26
CA ALA A 413 -1.47 10.33 10.03
C ALA A 413 -2.40 11.54 10.13
N VAL A 414 -3.71 11.30 10.10
CA VAL A 414 -4.76 12.32 10.25
C VAL A 414 -5.57 12.00 11.51
N ASP A 415 -5.75 12.96 12.39
CA ASP A 415 -6.56 12.82 13.59
C ASP A 415 -8.04 13.17 13.35
N ALA A 416 -8.86 13.10 14.40
CA ALA A 416 -10.30 13.39 14.33
C ALA A 416 -10.62 14.86 14.04
N ALA A 417 -9.69 15.77 14.27
CA ALA A 417 -9.83 17.20 13.96
C ALA A 417 -9.41 17.52 12.50
N GLY A 418 -8.84 16.54 11.80
CA GLY A 418 -8.30 16.72 10.44
C GLY A 418 -6.86 17.22 10.44
N GLU A 419 -6.22 17.33 11.60
CA GLU A 419 -4.81 17.70 11.70
C GLU A 419 -3.92 16.55 11.26
N THR A 420 -2.87 16.89 10.52
CA THR A 420 -1.93 15.90 9.98
C THR A 420 -0.62 15.92 10.75
N GLU A 421 -0.06 14.75 11.00
CA GLU A 421 1.31 14.58 11.51
C GLU A 421 2.07 13.59 10.63
N LEU A 422 3.25 13.98 10.15
CA LEU A 422 4.18 13.06 9.52
C LEU A 422 5.05 12.40 10.59
N LEU A 423 4.76 11.14 10.86
CA LEU A 423 5.41 10.30 11.85
C LEU A 423 6.31 9.26 11.16
N VAL A 424 7.43 8.95 11.79
CA VAL A 424 8.35 7.90 11.33
C VAL A 424 8.63 6.96 12.49
N TYR A 425 8.37 5.67 12.28
CA TYR A 425 8.75 4.61 13.21
C TYR A 425 10.02 3.93 12.75
N ASP A 426 11.09 4.04 13.56
CA ASP A 426 12.34 3.29 13.35
C ASP A 426 12.11 1.85 13.84
N THR A 427 12.08 0.90 12.92
CA THR A 427 11.72 -0.51 13.21
C THR A 427 12.79 -1.22 14.05
N GLN A 428 14.06 -0.83 13.88
CA GLN A 428 15.20 -1.44 14.55
C GLN A 428 15.35 -0.92 15.99
N LYS A 429 15.22 0.40 16.18
CA LYS A 429 15.33 1.07 17.48
C LYS A 429 14.01 1.10 18.24
N ARG A 430 12.88 0.83 17.54
CA ARG A 430 11.51 0.87 18.09
C ARG A 430 11.15 2.24 18.65
N LEU A 431 11.53 3.28 17.93
CA LEU A 431 11.32 4.68 18.32
C LEU A 431 10.45 5.39 17.31
N TRP A 432 9.54 6.22 17.81
CA TRP A 432 8.76 7.14 17.00
C TRP A 432 9.45 8.51 16.90
N HIS A 433 9.34 9.13 15.75
CA HIS A 433 9.77 10.50 15.50
C HIS A 433 8.68 11.24 14.75
N ARG A 434 8.46 12.51 15.10
CA ARG A 434 7.62 13.41 14.33
C ARG A 434 8.51 14.29 13.46
N GLN A 435 8.18 14.35 12.17
CA GLN A 435 8.85 15.25 11.24
C GLN A 435 8.18 16.64 11.30
N ASP A 436 6.98 16.75 10.75
CA ASP A 436 6.19 17.98 10.64
C ASP A 436 4.71 17.63 10.35
N ASP A 437 3.98 18.57 9.72
CA ASP A 437 2.57 18.43 9.36
C ASP A 437 2.38 18.08 7.88
N THR A 438 3.38 17.48 7.22
CA THR A 438 3.30 17.12 5.81
C THR A 438 2.17 16.11 5.56
N ALA A 439 1.17 16.54 4.78
CA ALA A 439 0.07 15.68 4.33
C ALA A 439 0.48 14.93 3.06
N ALA A 440 0.67 13.62 3.15
CA ALA A 440 1.07 12.78 2.03
C ALA A 440 -0.14 12.25 1.24
N VAL A 441 0.02 12.17 -0.07
CA VAL A 441 -0.85 11.43 -0.99
C VAL A 441 -0.30 10.05 -1.25
N ALA A 442 1.02 9.91 -1.38
CA ALA A 442 1.68 8.62 -1.58
C ALA A 442 3.14 8.69 -1.13
N PHE A 443 3.68 7.53 -0.83
CA PHE A 443 5.09 7.30 -0.60
C PHE A 443 5.61 6.30 -1.63
N ALA A 444 6.84 6.49 -2.09
CA ALA A 444 7.55 5.52 -2.91
C ALA A 444 9.04 5.52 -2.54
N ARG A 445 9.66 4.36 -2.60
CA ARG A 445 11.10 4.23 -2.43
C ARG A 445 11.77 4.41 -3.78
N TRP A 446 12.52 5.48 -3.97
CA TRP A 446 13.24 5.73 -5.21
C TRP A 446 14.72 5.96 -4.96
N ASN A 447 15.58 5.32 -5.76
CA ASN A 447 17.04 5.34 -5.58
C ASN A 447 17.51 4.98 -4.16
N GLY A 448 16.76 4.10 -3.49
CA GLY A 448 17.08 3.66 -2.14
C GLY A 448 16.52 4.53 -1.01
N GLU A 449 15.93 5.69 -1.33
CA GLU A 449 15.43 6.67 -0.37
C GLU A 449 13.92 6.87 -0.50
N MET A 450 13.31 7.36 0.57
CA MET A 450 11.87 7.65 0.58
C MET A 450 11.57 8.95 -0.17
N THR A 451 10.61 8.87 -1.07
CA THR A 451 10.03 10.01 -1.78
C THR A 451 8.58 10.18 -1.35
N VAL A 452 8.15 11.42 -1.14
CA VAL A 452 6.81 11.76 -0.64
C VAL A 452 6.10 12.64 -1.66
N LEU A 453 4.94 12.18 -2.13
CA LEU A 453 4.01 13.02 -2.89
C LEU A 453 3.05 13.69 -1.91
N CYS A 454 3.14 14.99 -1.80
CA CYS A 454 2.34 15.80 -0.88
C CYS A 454 0.97 16.16 -1.46
N SER A 455 0.00 16.44 -0.60
CA SER A 455 -1.35 16.87 -1.00
C SER A 455 -1.37 18.24 -1.67
N ASP A 456 -0.38 19.08 -1.40
CA ASP A 456 -0.18 20.37 -2.06
C ASP A 456 0.53 20.26 -3.43
N GLY A 457 0.80 19.04 -3.88
CA GLY A 457 1.40 18.73 -5.18
C GLY A 457 2.93 18.66 -5.17
N ARG A 458 3.62 19.02 -4.10
CA ARG A 458 5.07 18.89 -4.04
C ARG A 458 5.47 17.41 -4.04
N LEU A 459 6.41 17.07 -4.90
CA LEU A 459 7.11 15.80 -4.87
C LEU A 459 8.44 16.00 -4.14
N LEU A 460 8.57 15.46 -2.94
CA LEU A 460 9.71 15.65 -2.06
C LEU A 460 10.64 14.44 -2.06
N ASP A 461 11.93 14.67 -2.23
CA ASP A 461 13.00 13.75 -1.89
C ASP A 461 13.44 13.99 -0.43
N THR A 462 13.34 12.98 0.42
CA THR A 462 13.67 13.09 1.85
C THR A 462 15.16 12.87 2.14
N SER A 463 15.93 12.34 1.19
CA SER A 463 17.38 12.13 1.30
C SER A 463 18.20 13.37 0.99
N GLY A 464 17.60 14.30 0.25
CA GLY A 464 18.26 15.53 -0.16
C GLY A 464 19.26 15.37 -1.32
N THR A 465 19.04 14.41 -2.24
CA THR A 465 19.91 14.21 -3.41
C THR A 465 19.35 14.79 -4.70
N LEU A 466 18.02 14.80 -4.88
CA LEU A 466 17.36 15.16 -6.13
C LEU A 466 16.48 16.41 -5.97
N GLY A 467 16.53 17.31 -6.97
CA GLY A 467 15.67 18.50 -7.00
C GLY A 467 16.27 19.72 -6.30
N THR A 468 15.43 20.69 -5.97
CA THR A 468 15.81 21.95 -5.32
C THR A 468 15.70 21.84 -3.81
N ALA A 469 16.80 22.08 -3.08
CA ALA A 469 16.82 22.01 -1.63
C ALA A 469 15.94 23.10 -1.00
N GLU A 470 15.28 22.76 0.12
CA GLU A 470 14.70 23.76 1.01
C GLU A 470 15.78 24.70 1.57
N THR A 471 15.43 25.94 1.81
CA THR A 471 16.39 26.97 2.27
C THR A 471 16.80 26.80 3.75
N GLY A 472 16.06 26.02 4.49
CA GLY A 472 16.27 25.71 5.92
C GLY A 472 14.98 25.23 6.55
N PHE A 473 15.07 24.78 7.77
CA PHE A 473 13.92 24.37 8.58
C PHE A 473 14.20 24.63 10.05
N SER A 474 13.15 24.91 10.81
CA SER A 474 13.19 24.92 12.27
C SER A 474 12.95 23.53 12.84
N TRP A 475 13.47 23.27 14.04
CA TRP A 475 13.27 22.02 14.75
C TRP A 475 13.03 22.26 16.24
N SER A 476 12.38 21.35 16.91
CA SER A 476 12.18 21.40 18.35
C SER A 476 12.13 20.00 18.99
N ALA A 477 12.52 19.94 20.26
CA ALA A 477 12.49 18.79 21.12
C ALA A 477 12.06 19.24 22.52
N GLU A 478 10.89 18.75 23.00
CA GLU A 478 10.37 19.05 24.33
C GLU A 478 10.31 17.80 25.17
N SER A 479 10.91 17.83 26.36
CA SER A 479 10.78 16.74 27.32
C SER A 479 9.41 16.74 27.99
N GLY A 480 8.98 15.61 28.53
CA GLY A 480 7.96 15.57 29.56
C GLY A 480 8.44 16.20 30.87
N ASP A 481 7.63 16.06 31.92
CA ASP A 481 7.97 16.55 33.26
C ASP A 481 9.19 15.81 33.83
N LEU A 482 10.20 16.57 34.21
CA LEU A 482 11.44 16.10 34.77
C LEU A 482 11.50 16.38 36.28
N GLY A 483 11.36 15.35 37.11
CA GLY A 483 11.57 15.43 38.54
C GLY A 483 13.03 15.43 38.98
N LEU A 484 13.98 15.22 38.03
CA LEU A 484 15.43 15.15 38.27
C LEU A 484 15.82 14.18 39.41
N TYR A 485 15.13 13.03 39.47
CA TYR A 485 15.33 11.95 40.45
C TYR A 485 15.00 12.30 41.92
N THR A 486 14.32 13.43 42.16
CA THR A 486 13.93 13.82 43.51
C THR A 486 12.54 14.49 43.50
N PRO A 487 11.63 14.12 44.41
CA PRO A 487 10.35 14.78 44.58
C PRO A 487 10.46 16.14 45.30
N GLU A 488 11.60 16.41 45.96
CA GLU A 488 11.84 17.63 46.71
C GLU A 488 11.96 18.86 45.79
N HIS A 489 11.69 20.04 46.33
CA HIS A 489 11.94 21.28 45.59
C HIS A 489 13.43 21.44 45.25
N LYS A 490 13.70 22.01 44.11
CA LYS A 490 15.06 22.23 43.60
C LYS A 490 15.19 23.58 42.89
N TYR A 491 16.44 24.01 42.73
CA TYR A 491 16.83 25.19 41.97
C TYR A 491 17.72 24.76 40.80
N LEU A 492 17.24 24.91 39.56
CA LEU A 492 18.09 24.71 38.41
C LEU A 492 19.11 25.85 38.31
N SER A 493 20.39 25.55 38.22
CA SER A 493 21.46 26.54 38.18
C SER A 493 22.06 26.71 36.78
N ARG A 494 22.18 25.63 36.02
CA ARG A 494 22.71 25.65 34.67
C ARG A 494 22.27 24.44 33.84
N LEU A 495 22.27 24.60 32.52
CA LEU A 495 22.17 23.53 31.53
C LEU A 495 23.53 23.34 30.86
N GLU A 496 23.96 22.11 30.70
CA GLU A 496 25.16 21.75 29.97
C GLU A 496 24.77 20.94 28.75
N LEU A 497 25.17 21.41 27.55
CA LEU A 497 24.88 20.75 26.28
C LEU A 497 26.17 20.32 25.60
N ARG A 498 26.19 19.14 24.99
CA ARG A 498 27.24 18.71 24.08
C ARG A 498 26.62 18.50 22.73
N LEU A 499 26.99 19.31 21.74
CA LEU A 499 26.35 19.33 20.46
C LEU A 499 27.31 19.63 19.30
N LYS A 500 26.85 19.31 18.07
CA LYS A 500 27.46 19.72 16.83
C LYS A 500 26.38 20.35 15.98
N ALA A 501 26.52 21.63 15.63
CA ALA A 501 25.60 22.36 14.76
C ALA A 501 26.35 22.84 13.51
N ALA A 502 25.70 22.78 12.35
CA ALA A 502 26.26 23.28 11.10
C ALA A 502 26.47 24.80 11.16
N ALA A 503 27.37 25.33 10.34
CA ALA A 503 27.55 26.78 10.22
C ALA A 503 26.22 27.44 9.82
N GLY A 504 25.86 28.52 10.51
CA GLY A 504 24.59 29.23 10.34
C GLY A 504 23.39 28.60 11.08
N SER A 505 23.53 27.41 11.66
CA SER A 505 22.49 26.81 12.50
C SER A 505 22.47 27.46 13.88
N THR A 506 21.30 27.43 14.54
CA THR A 506 21.12 27.92 15.91
C THR A 506 20.51 26.84 16.80
N VAL A 507 20.87 26.85 18.08
CA VAL A 507 20.26 26.01 19.12
C VAL A 507 19.94 26.89 20.31
N LYS A 508 18.70 26.92 20.74
CA LYS A 508 18.21 27.65 21.92
C LYS A 508 17.65 26.68 22.93
N ALA A 509 17.86 26.93 24.18
CA ALA A 509 17.32 26.15 25.29
C ALA A 509 16.32 26.96 26.11
N TYR A 510 15.24 26.28 26.50
CA TYR A 510 14.14 26.86 27.27
C TYR A 510 13.79 25.94 28.43
N VAL A 511 13.29 26.54 29.51
CA VAL A 511 12.76 25.82 30.67
C VAL A 511 11.33 26.27 30.95
N CYS A 512 10.46 25.34 31.31
CA CYS A 512 9.13 25.59 31.83
C CYS A 512 9.04 24.96 33.23
N TYR A 513 8.56 25.69 34.23
CA TYR A 513 8.54 25.27 35.61
C TYR A 513 7.13 24.89 36.07
N ASP A 514 7.01 23.81 36.85
CA ASP A 514 5.80 23.40 37.57
C ASP A 514 4.52 23.38 36.70
N GLY A 515 4.66 23.15 35.38
CA GLY A 515 3.53 23.06 34.45
C GLY A 515 2.81 24.38 34.16
N ASP A 516 3.44 25.53 34.41
CA ASP A 516 2.86 26.86 34.16
C ASP A 516 2.68 27.20 32.66
N ASN A 517 3.19 26.31 31.77
CA ASN A 517 3.18 26.46 30.30
C ASN A 517 3.87 27.74 29.78
N VAL A 518 4.69 28.37 30.60
CA VAL A 518 5.49 29.54 30.23
C VAL A 518 6.92 29.09 29.97
N TRP A 519 7.38 29.21 28.73
CA TRP A 519 8.72 28.85 28.31
C TRP A 519 9.68 30.04 28.49
N GLU A 520 10.65 29.90 29.39
CA GLU A 520 11.71 30.89 29.61
C GLU A 520 12.95 30.49 28.81
N GLN A 521 13.42 31.34 27.88
CA GLN A 521 14.70 31.09 27.21
C GLN A 521 15.87 31.29 28.16
N VAL A 522 16.69 30.26 28.33
CA VAL A 522 17.85 30.29 29.23
C VAL A 522 19.18 30.55 28.51
N GLY A 523 19.18 30.41 27.17
CA GLY A 523 20.36 30.73 26.37
C GLY A 523 20.32 30.08 25.00
N GLY A 524 21.41 30.23 24.24
CA GLY A 524 21.54 29.66 22.90
C GLY A 524 23.00 29.53 22.47
N VAL A 525 23.19 28.75 21.40
CA VAL A 525 24.49 28.47 20.79
C VAL A 525 24.35 28.63 19.29
N SER A 526 25.27 29.33 18.66
CA SER A 526 25.39 29.39 17.19
C SER A 526 26.32 28.31 16.68
N GLY A 527 25.95 27.65 15.56
CA GLY A 527 26.75 26.61 14.94
C GLY A 527 28.04 27.15 14.31
N GLU A 528 29.10 26.40 14.47
CA GLU A 528 30.39 26.59 13.77
C GLU A 528 30.73 25.30 13.02
N ALA A 529 31.22 25.44 11.79
CA ALA A 529 31.48 24.29 10.93
C ALA A 529 32.42 23.26 11.59
N GLY A 530 32.00 22.02 11.65
CA GLY A 530 32.85 20.85 11.90
C GLY A 530 33.15 20.51 13.36
N GLN A 531 32.82 21.35 14.33
CA GLN A 531 33.23 21.12 15.72
C GLN A 531 32.12 20.65 16.66
N THR A 532 32.42 19.64 17.47
CA THR A 532 31.61 19.28 18.63
C THR A 532 31.97 20.22 19.77
N ARG A 533 30.97 20.89 20.35
CA ARG A 533 31.16 21.90 21.42
C ARG A 533 30.42 21.48 22.69
N GLY A 534 31.01 21.83 23.81
CA GLY A 534 30.32 21.93 25.08
C GLY A 534 29.80 23.36 25.26
N ALA A 535 28.55 23.49 25.63
CA ALA A 535 27.93 24.77 25.96
C ALA A 535 27.38 24.72 27.38
N VAL A 536 27.67 25.75 28.16
CA VAL A 536 27.15 25.91 29.52
C VAL A 536 26.24 27.13 29.53
N LEU A 537 24.96 26.91 29.74
CA LEU A 537 23.91 27.93 29.76
C LEU A 537 23.54 28.18 31.23
N GLN A 538 23.80 29.40 31.71
CA GLN A 538 23.44 29.79 33.08
C GLN A 538 21.95 30.03 33.19
N VAL A 539 21.33 29.41 34.17
CA VAL A 539 19.87 29.54 34.40
C VAL A 539 19.67 30.42 35.64
N ARG A 540 18.77 31.37 35.59
CA ARG A 540 18.35 32.11 36.77
C ARG A 540 17.65 31.15 37.71
N PRO A 541 18.21 30.89 38.94
CA PRO A 541 17.61 29.93 39.81
C PRO A 541 16.19 30.30 40.24
N ARG A 542 15.25 29.37 40.02
CA ARG A 542 13.86 29.46 40.45
C ARG A 542 13.52 28.16 41.20
N ARG A 543 12.81 28.26 42.32
CA ARG A 543 12.31 27.09 43.07
C ARG A 543 11.25 26.37 42.26
N CYS A 544 11.37 25.07 42.09
CA CYS A 544 10.40 24.24 41.40
C CYS A 544 10.34 22.81 41.94
N GLY A 545 9.21 22.16 41.83
CA GLY A 545 9.00 20.73 42.09
C GLY A 545 9.41 19.90 40.89
N HIS A 546 9.07 20.33 39.69
CA HIS A 546 9.42 19.70 38.41
C HIS A 546 9.67 20.78 37.36
N LEU A 547 10.21 20.36 36.22
CA LEU A 547 10.47 21.26 35.11
C LEU A 547 10.38 20.49 33.77
N ARG A 548 10.13 21.20 32.68
CA ARG A 548 10.28 20.69 31.31
C ARG A 548 11.41 21.44 30.62
N LEU A 549 12.14 20.73 29.77
CA LEU A 549 13.20 21.28 28.92
C LEU A 549 12.76 21.26 27.45
N LYS A 550 13.03 22.38 26.75
CA LYS A 550 12.88 22.48 25.33
C LYS A 550 14.18 22.91 24.68
N LEU A 551 14.61 22.16 23.69
CA LEU A 551 15.63 22.59 22.74
C LEU A 551 14.93 22.91 21.42
N ALA A 552 15.25 24.04 20.82
CA ALA A 552 14.74 24.45 19.52
C ALA A 552 15.81 25.21 18.75
N GLY A 553 15.72 25.16 17.42
CA GLY A 553 16.71 25.85 16.60
C GLY A 553 16.38 25.80 15.12
N ASP A 554 17.32 26.30 14.34
CA ASP A 554 17.24 26.36 12.90
C ASP A 554 18.45 25.66 12.29
N GLY A 555 18.19 24.87 11.23
CA GLY A 555 19.20 24.15 10.48
C GLY A 555 19.74 22.87 11.14
N PRO A 556 20.67 22.17 10.48
CA PRO A 556 21.18 20.87 10.92
C PRO A 556 21.94 20.91 12.26
N CYS A 557 21.55 20.04 13.18
CA CYS A 557 22.15 19.91 14.50
C CYS A 557 22.12 18.46 15.00
N ARG A 558 23.13 18.09 15.81
CA ARG A 558 23.18 16.86 16.57
C ARG A 558 23.53 17.16 18.03
N VAL A 559 22.67 16.75 18.96
CA VAL A 559 22.90 16.90 20.42
C VAL A 559 23.28 15.55 20.99
N TYR A 560 24.49 15.44 21.53
CA TYR A 560 25.05 14.22 22.10
C TYR A 560 24.64 14.00 23.55
N SER A 561 24.52 15.09 24.29
CA SER A 561 24.06 15.03 25.69
C SER A 561 23.48 16.37 26.14
N ALA A 562 22.56 16.29 27.09
CA ALA A 562 22.03 17.42 27.82
C ALA A 562 22.06 17.09 29.33
N ALA A 563 22.51 18.02 30.18
CA ALA A 563 22.50 17.82 31.61
C ALA A 563 21.99 19.06 32.34
N ALA A 564 21.14 18.83 33.34
CA ALA A 564 20.68 19.82 34.29
C ALA A 564 21.53 19.76 35.56
N VAL A 565 22.10 20.88 35.99
CA VAL A 565 22.78 21.02 37.26
C VAL A 565 21.87 21.80 38.20
N TYR A 566 21.58 21.24 39.35
CA TYR A 566 20.59 21.78 40.28
C TYR A 566 21.04 21.60 41.76
N GLU A 567 20.43 22.36 42.61
CA GLU A 567 20.60 22.28 44.08
C GLU A 567 19.26 21.91 44.70
N LYS A 568 19.30 21.07 45.75
CA LYS A 568 18.10 20.78 46.53
C LYS A 568 17.65 22.02 47.28
N GLY A 569 16.38 22.34 47.20
CA GLY A 569 15.74 23.38 48.00
C GLY A 569 15.51 22.91 49.44
N SER A 570 15.30 23.85 50.35
CA SER A 570 14.83 23.53 51.71
C SER A 570 13.34 23.16 51.65
N ASP A 571 12.93 22.17 52.45
CA ASP A 571 11.53 21.73 52.59
C ASP A 571 10.70 22.68 53.49
N GLY A 572 11.20 23.85 53.79
CA GLY A 572 10.48 24.88 54.54
C GLY A 572 9.39 25.56 53.69
N PRO A 573 8.26 25.99 54.30
CA PRO A 573 7.16 26.66 53.62
C PRO A 573 7.58 27.91 52.86
#